data_f0b068ef2bc1fa9cd2c50c17ef5326ee
#
_entry.id   f0b068ef2bc1fa9cd2c50c17ef5326ee
#
_cell.length_a   1.000
_cell.length_b   1.000
_cell.length_c   1.000
_cell.angle_alpha   90.00
_cell.angle_beta   90.00
_cell.angle_gamma   90.00
#
_symmetry.space_group_name_H-M   'P 1'
#
loop_
_entity.id
_entity.type
_entity.pdbx_description
1 polymer ?
#
loop_
_entity_poly.entity_id
_entity_poly.type
_entity_poly.pdbx_seq_one_letter_code
_entity_poly.pdbx_strand_id
1 'polypeptide(L)'
;MMMDTVVRLSSLSFQYEDGKKVLDQVDFSIEKGDFIGIVGPNGSGKSTLMKLILGLLPPKEGRVELFGTPVQKFRDWTKIGYVAQQASHGTGGFPATVKEVVASGLVGKIGLFRRLQAEHYDKVRAVVERVGLGEKLNVRIGNLSGGQLQRVFIARALVANPQLLILDEPTVGVDQESIEQFYGLLRTLKEENQLTMMMVSHDVGVMTQWVTKVACLQRGLHFHGTADEFAHNQEKILQSMYGNAIQVLAHHH
;
A
#
# COMPACT_ATOMS: atom_id res chain seq x y z
N MET A 1 -4.06 -15.07 23.04
CA MET A 1 -4.19 -15.36 21.61
C MET A 1 -3.03 -14.59 20.95
N MET A 2 -2.00 -15.28 20.44
CA MET A 2 -0.92 -14.59 19.71
C MET A 2 -1.56 -14.02 18.44
N MET A 3 -1.55 -12.70 18.30
CA MET A 3 -1.96 -12.07 17.05
C MET A 3 -0.93 -12.45 15.97
N ASP A 4 -1.42 -12.92 14.82
CA ASP A 4 -0.54 -13.29 13.70
C ASP A 4 0.06 -12.03 13.09
N THR A 5 1.26 -11.67 13.52
CA THR A 5 1.97 -10.48 13.00
C THR A 5 2.38 -10.70 11.55
N VAL A 6 1.94 -9.81 10.67
CA VAL A 6 2.25 -9.85 9.23
C VAL A 6 3.52 -9.05 8.91
N VAL A 7 3.68 -7.89 9.53
CA VAL A 7 4.91 -7.07 9.45
C VAL A 7 5.34 -6.68 10.84
N ARG A 8 6.62 -6.82 11.15
CA ARG A 8 7.21 -6.34 12.40
C ARG A 8 8.49 -5.56 12.11
N LEU A 9 8.58 -4.37 12.67
CA LEU A 9 9.77 -3.55 12.68
C LEU A 9 10.27 -3.45 14.12
N SER A 10 11.56 -3.65 14.32
CA SER A 10 12.19 -3.58 15.64
C SER A 10 13.45 -2.72 15.56
N SER A 11 13.41 -1.56 16.24
CA SER A 11 14.48 -0.55 16.32
C SER A 11 15.08 -0.23 14.96
N LEU A 12 14.22 -0.11 13.94
CA LEU A 12 14.63 0.06 12.56
C LEU A 12 15.20 1.46 12.33
N SER A 13 16.48 1.53 11.98
CA SER A 13 17.14 2.77 11.55
C SER A 13 17.71 2.62 10.14
N PHE A 14 17.67 3.70 9.36
CA PHE A 14 18.19 3.71 8.01
C PHE A 14 18.73 5.09 7.61
N GLN A 15 19.90 5.07 6.96
CA GLN A 15 20.49 6.23 6.29
C GLN A 15 21.02 5.84 4.91
N TYR A 16 20.91 6.77 3.96
CA TYR A 16 21.54 6.61 2.65
C TYR A 16 23.05 6.85 2.71
N GLU A 17 23.74 6.62 1.60
CA GLU A 17 25.20 6.78 1.52
C GLU A 17 25.68 8.22 1.75
N ASP A 18 24.82 9.20 1.47
CA ASP A 18 25.05 10.63 1.75
C ASP A 18 25.05 10.97 3.26
N GLY A 19 24.91 9.96 4.13
CA GLY A 19 24.89 10.10 5.59
C GLY A 19 23.57 10.63 6.16
N LYS A 20 22.59 10.96 5.33
CA LYS A 20 21.28 11.46 5.79
C LYS A 20 20.49 10.35 6.46
N LYS A 21 20.26 10.46 7.77
CA LYS A 21 19.39 9.57 8.53
C LYS A 21 17.94 9.83 8.15
N VAL A 22 17.26 8.84 7.61
CA VAL A 22 15.88 8.93 7.10
C VAL A 22 14.89 8.26 8.03
N LEU A 23 15.31 7.14 8.68
CA LEU A 23 14.54 6.46 9.73
C LEU A 23 15.40 6.32 10.97
N ASP A 24 14.79 6.52 12.13
CA ASP A 24 15.45 6.48 13.44
C ASP A 24 14.61 5.69 14.43
N GLN A 25 15.11 4.51 14.82
CA GLN A 25 14.53 3.62 15.82
C GLN A 25 13.01 3.44 15.69
N VAL A 26 12.56 3.05 14.51
CA VAL A 26 11.16 2.82 14.22
C VAL A 26 10.75 1.43 14.69
N ASP A 27 9.79 1.38 15.62
CA ASP A 27 9.17 0.17 16.14
C ASP A 27 7.67 0.19 15.85
N PHE A 28 7.15 -0.74 15.05
CA PHE A 28 5.71 -0.97 14.93
C PHE A 28 5.39 -2.35 14.33
N SER A 29 4.15 -2.78 14.46
CA SER A 29 3.68 -4.04 13.86
C SER A 29 2.36 -3.84 13.11
N ILE A 30 2.15 -4.70 12.10
CA ILE A 30 0.89 -4.86 11.39
C ILE A 30 0.40 -6.26 11.66
N GLU A 31 -0.78 -6.38 12.25
CA GLU A 31 -1.40 -7.66 12.55
C GLU A 31 -2.31 -8.08 11.41
N LYS A 32 -2.57 -9.38 11.31
CA LYS A 32 -3.47 -9.95 10.30
C LYS A 32 -4.86 -9.29 10.37
N GLY A 33 -5.37 -8.84 9.24
CA GLY A 33 -6.63 -8.14 9.13
C GLY A 33 -6.58 -6.64 9.44
N ASP A 34 -5.42 -6.08 9.81
CA ASP A 34 -5.28 -4.63 9.94
C ASP A 34 -5.42 -3.94 8.58
N PHE A 35 -5.99 -2.75 8.59
CA PHE A 35 -5.84 -1.77 7.53
C PHE A 35 -5.13 -0.55 8.13
N ILE A 36 -3.83 -0.45 7.91
CA ILE A 36 -3.01 0.62 8.48
C ILE A 36 -2.69 1.68 7.43
N GLY A 37 -2.88 2.95 7.81
CA GLY A 37 -2.42 4.09 7.06
C GLY A 37 -1.10 4.65 7.62
N ILE A 38 -0.10 4.81 6.77
CA ILE A 38 1.17 5.46 7.12
C ILE A 38 1.17 6.87 6.57
N VAL A 39 1.20 7.84 7.47
CA VAL A 39 1.16 9.27 7.13
C VAL A 39 2.40 10.00 7.59
N GLY A 40 2.66 11.12 6.95
CA GLY A 40 3.78 12.00 7.29
C GLY A 40 4.12 12.96 6.15
N PRO A 41 4.88 14.03 6.43
CA PRO A 41 5.27 15.01 5.43
C PRO A 41 6.16 14.39 4.33
N ASN A 42 6.32 15.12 3.24
CA ASN A 42 7.27 14.72 2.19
C ASN A 42 8.70 14.65 2.78
N GLY A 43 9.42 13.60 2.44
CA GLY A 43 10.75 13.34 3.02
C GLY A 43 10.75 12.75 4.43
N SER A 44 9.59 12.37 4.99
CA SER A 44 9.50 11.76 6.34
C SER A 44 10.05 10.33 6.44
N GLY A 45 10.32 9.68 5.31
CA GLY A 45 10.84 8.31 5.28
C GLY A 45 9.83 7.24 4.84
N LYS A 46 8.57 7.60 4.52
CA LYS A 46 7.51 6.64 4.12
C LYS A 46 7.92 5.70 2.99
N SER A 47 8.41 6.25 1.88
CA SER A 47 8.86 5.44 0.74
C SER A 47 10.09 4.61 1.06
N THR A 48 10.99 5.10 1.94
CA THR A 48 12.14 4.34 2.43
C THR A 48 11.68 3.17 3.30
N LEU A 49 10.78 3.41 4.24
CA LEU A 49 10.18 2.38 5.08
C LEU A 49 9.54 1.28 4.22
N MET A 50 8.77 1.67 3.22
CA MET A 50 8.14 0.73 2.31
C MET A 50 9.16 -0.11 1.51
N LYS A 51 10.22 0.53 1.01
CA LYS A 51 11.31 -0.19 0.31
C LYS A 51 12.02 -1.20 1.23
N LEU A 52 12.17 -0.89 2.52
CA LEU A 52 12.73 -1.81 3.52
C LEU A 52 11.79 -2.99 3.78
N ILE A 53 10.48 -2.75 3.91
CA ILE A 53 9.46 -3.80 4.06
C ILE A 53 9.41 -4.69 2.82
N LEU A 54 9.52 -4.13 1.61
CA LEU A 54 9.54 -4.87 0.35
C LEU A 54 10.90 -5.54 0.05
N GLY A 55 11.89 -5.43 0.95
CA GLY A 55 13.22 -6.02 0.75
C GLY A 55 14.03 -5.39 -0.39
N LEU A 56 13.60 -4.23 -0.90
CA LEU A 56 14.30 -3.48 -1.95
C LEU A 56 15.52 -2.72 -1.41
N LEU A 57 15.55 -2.48 -0.10
CA LEU A 57 16.69 -1.93 0.64
C LEU A 57 16.99 -2.85 1.82
N PRO A 58 18.27 -3.15 2.10
CA PRO A 58 18.63 -3.88 3.30
C PRO A 58 18.57 -2.96 4.53
N PRO A 59 17.97 -3.38 5.66
CA PRO A 59 18.06 -2.62 6.90
C PRO A 59 19.52 -2.51 7.35
N LYS A 60 19.94 -1.32 7.77
CA LYS A 60 21.30 -1.10 8.29
C LYS A 60 21.36 -1.39 9.79
N GLU A 61 20.33 -0.99 10.53
CA GLU A 61 20.17 -1.28 11.95
C GLU A 61 18.76 -1.73 12.24
N GLY A 62 18.57 -2.56 13.26
CA GLY A 62 17.28 -3.12 13.62
C GLY A 62 16.86 -4.28 12.72
N ARG A 63 15.55 -4.55 12.67
CA ARG A 63 14.98 -5.71 11.95
C ARG A 63 13.68 -5.34 11.25
N VAL A 64 13.47 -6.01 10.11
CA VAL A 64 12.18 -6.09 9.41
C VAL A 64 11.84 -7.56 9.25
N GLU A 65 10.67 -7.96 9.74
CA GLU A 65 10.17 -9.32 9.62
C GLU A 65 8.84 -9.32 8.88
N LEU A 66 8.67 -10.26 7.98
CA LEU A 66 7.45 -10.52 7.21
C LEU A 66 6.96 -11.93 7.56
N PHE A 67 5.73 -12.03 8.08
CA PHE A 67 5.15 -13.31 8.50
C PHE A 67 6.10 -14.11 9.41
N GLY A 68 6.76 -13.44 10.37
CA GLY A 68 7.74 -14.02 11.28
C GLY A 68 9.11 -14.38 10.68
N THR A 69 9.35 -14.04 9.42
CA THR A 69 10.62 -14.32 8.73
C THR A 69 11.37 -13.00 8.47
N PRO A 70 12.66 -12.88 8.85
CA PRO A 70 13.48 -11.72 8.49
C PRO A 70 13.45 -11.46 6.99
N VAL A 71 13.27 -10.19 6.58
CA VAL A 71 13.04 -9.80 5.18
C VAL A 71 14.16 -10.28 4.24
N GLN A 72 15.41 -10.34 4.70
CA GLN A 72 16.55 -10.82 3.90
C GLN A 72 16.44 -12.32 3.57
N LYS A 73 15.70 -13.08 4.39
CA LYS A 73 15.46 -14.53 4.22
C LYS A 73 14.09 -14.83 3.64
N PHE A 74 13.21 -13.82 3.54
CA PHE A 74 11.87 -14.00 3.01
C PHE A 74 11.90 -14.36 1.52
N ARG A 75 11.12 -15.36 1.11
CA ARG A 75 11.09 -15.89 -0.27
C ARG A 75 9.69 -15.93 -0.86
N ASP A 76 8.65 -15.91 -0.03
CA ASP A 76 7.27 -16.08 -0.46
C ASP A 76 6.62 -14.72 -0.80
N TRP A 77 7.24 -14.02 -1.75
CA TRP A 77 6.78 -12.69 -2.19
C TRP A 77 5.38 -12.70 -2.82
N THR A 78 4.86 -13.88 -3.16
CA THR A 78 3.48 -14.01 -3.66
C THR A 78 2.43 -13.73 -2.59
N LYS A 79 2.82 -13.74 -1.30
CA LYS A 79 1.97 -13.30 -0.19
C LYS A 79 1.76 -11.79 -0.13
N ILE A 80 2.54 -11.03 -0.90
CA ILE A 80 2.50 -9.56 -0.90
C ILE A 80 2.05 -9.05 -2.26
N GLY A 81 0.95 -8.31 -2.29
CA GLY A 81 0.53 -7.50 -3.43
C GLY A 81 1.06 -6.07 -3.25
N TYR A 82 1.63 -5.49 -4.30
CA TYR A 82 2.14 -4.12 -4.27
C TYR A 82 1.61 -3.29 -5.43
N VAL A 83 1.08 -2.11 -5.11
CA VAL A 83 0.63 -1.08 -6.05
C VAL A 83 1.50 0.16 -5.86
N ALA A 84 2.33 0.47 -6.85
CA ALA A 84 3.25 1.60 -6.83
C ALA A 84 2.54 2.93 -7.16
N GLN A 85 3.03 4.04 -6.62
CA GLN A 85 2.52 5.40 -6.81
C GLN A 85 2.33 5.78 -8.29
N GLN A 86 3.27 5.40 -9.16
CA GLN A 86 3.25 5.75 -10.59
C GLN A 86 2.56 4.71 -11.48
N ALA A 87 1.88 3.72 -10.89
CA ALA A 87 1.24 2.67 -11.66
C ALA A 87 0.20 3.21 -12.66
N SER A 88 -0.44 4.35 -12.33
CA SER A 88 -1.44 5.02 -13.18
C SER A 88 -0.88 6.09 -14.13
N HIS A 89 0.40 6.47 -14.00
CA HIS A 89 1.00 7.51 -14.82
C HIS A 89 1.80 6.91 -16.00
N GLY A 90 1.63 7.45 -17.20
CA GLY A 90 2.49 7.12 -18.35
C GLY A 90 2.10 5.87 -19.14
N THR A 91 0.90 5.31 -18.94
CA THR A 91 0.40 4.17 -19.74
C THR A 91 -0.17 4.57 -21.09
N GLY A 92 -0.17 5.85 -21.45
CA GLY A 92 -0.58 6.35 -22.75
C GLY A 92 0.21 5.69 -23.87
N GLY A 93 -0.45 4.84 -24.67
CA GLY A 93 0.19 4.11 -25.75
C GLY A 93 0.72 2.71 -25.41
N PHE A 94 0.67 2.26 -24.16
CA PHE A 94 1.05 0.88 -23.84
C PHE A 94 0.00 -0.10 -24.38
N PRO A 95 0.38 -1.05 -25.27
CA PRO A 95 -0.58 -1.83 -26.08
C PRO A 95 -1.25 -2.99 -25.33
N ALA A 96 -1.06 -3.13 -24.00
CA ALA A 96 -1.62 -4.25 -23.25
C ALA A 96 -3.09 -4.02 -22.88
N THR A 97 -3.84 -5.10 -22.81
CA THR A 97 -5.21 -5.17 -22.31
C THR A 97 -5.25 -5.31 -20.78
N VAL A 98 -6.40 -5.01 -20.18
CA VAL A 98 -6.66 -5.26 -18.74
C VAL A 98 -6.29 -6.70 -18.37
N LYS A 99 -6.76 -7.67 -19.16
CA LYS A 99 -6.49 -9.10 -18.98
C LYS A 99 -4.99 -9.40 -18.90
N GLU A 100 -4.20 -8.85 -19.81
CA GLU A 100 -2.75 -9.09 -19.87
C GLU A 100 -2.01 -8.47 -18.69
N VAL A 101 -2.39 -7.24 -18.32
CA VAL A 101 -1.81 -6.55 -17.14
C VAL A 101 -2.13 -7.31 -15.86
N VAL A 102 -3.38 -7.72 -15.65
CA VAL A 102 -3.76 -8.46 -14.45
C VAL A 102 -3.11 -9.84 -14.43
N ALA A 103 -3.07 -10.54 -15.57
CA ALA A 103 -2.41 -11.84 -15.69
C ALA A 103 -0.92 -11.79 -15.34
N SER A 104 -0.23 -10.66 -15.58
CA SER A 104 1.17 -10.49 -15.20
C SER A 104 1.42 -10.63 -13.70
N GLY A 105 0.41 -10.36 -12.85
CA GLY A 105 0.46 -10.56 -11.41
C GLY A 105 0.64 -12.02 -10.97
N LEU A 106 0.36 -12.97 -11.86
CA LEU A 106 0.52 -14.41 -11.58
C LEU A 106 1.94 -14.92 -11.83
N VAL A 107 2.82 -14.14 -12.47
CA VAL A 107 4.17 -14.59 -12.86
C VAL A 107 4.96 -15.10 -11.65
N GLY A 108 4.84 -14.45 -10.49
CA GLY A 108 5.51 -14.90 -9.26
C GLY A 108 5.06 -16.28 -8.77
N LYS A 109 3.81 -16.67 -9.03
CA LYS A 109 3.26 -17.99 -8.66
C LYS A 109 3.54 -19.08 -9.69
N ILE A 110 3.42 -18.73 -10.97
CA ILE A 110 3.50 -19.69 -12.07
C ILE A 110 4.96 -19.96 -12.45
N GLY A 111 5.81 -18.96 -12.29
CA GLY A 111 7.21 -18.97 -12.72
C GLY A 111 7.41 -18.28 -14.07
N LEU A 112 8.63 -17.75 -14.24
CA LEU A 112 9.05 -17.10 -15.48
C LEU A 112 9.03 -18.08 -16.64
N PHE A 113 8.58 -17.67 -17.82
CA PHE A 113 8.47 -18.47 -19.05
C PHE A 113 7.46 -19.61 -19.05
N ARG A 114 6.63 -19.75 -18.04
CA ARG A 114 5.52 -20.71 -18.06
C ARG A 114 4.27 -20.11 -18.71
N ARG A 115 3.56 -20.91 -19.51
CA ARG A 115 2.31 -20.48 -20.17
C ARG A 115 1.16 -20.45 -19.16
N LEU A 116 0.33 -19.42 -19.28
CA LEU A 116 -0.94 -19.32 -18.57
C LEU A 116 -1.90 -20.41 -19.10
N GLN A 117 -2.55 -21.10 -18.17
CA GLN A 117 -3.57 -22.11 -18.46
C GLN A 117 -4.97 -21.50 -18.30
N ALA A 118 -6.02 -22.21 -18.70
CA ALA A 118 -7.41 -21.75 -18.61
C ALA A 118 -7.78 -21.29 -17.19
N GLU A 119 -7.40 -22.08 -16.18
CA GLU A 119 -7.65 -21.76 -14.77
C GLU A 119 -7.04 -20.42 -14.30
N HIS A 120 -5.93 -20.01 -14.91
CA HIS A 120 -5.30 -18.72 -14.61
C HIS A 120 -6.12 -17.55 -15.19
N TYR A 121 -6.70 -17.75 -16.38
CA TYR A 121 -7.59 -16.76 -16.99
C TYR A 121 -8.92 -16.64 -16.25
N ASP A 122 -9.44 -17.73 -15.68
CA ASP A 122 -10.63 -17.69 -14.82
C ASP A 122 -10.36 -16.87 -13.55
N LYS A 123 -9.20 -17.05 -12.91
CA LYS A 123 -8.76 -16.20 -11.78
C LYS A 123 -8.64 -14.73 -12.17
N VAL A 124 -8.05 -14.44 -13.34
CA VAL A 124 -7.94 -13.08 -13.86
C VAL A 124 -9.32 -12.47 -14.05
N ARG A 125 -10.26 -13.18 -14.68
CA ARG A 125 -11.63 -12.73 -14.90
C ARG A 125 -12.32 -12.42 -13.58
N ALA A 126 -12.29 -13.35 -12.62
CA ALA A 126 -12.93 -13.19 -11.31
C ALA A 126 -12.40 -11.95 -10.56
N VAL A 127 -11.09 -11.72 -10.57
CA VAL A 127 -10.52 -10.54 -9.92
C VAL A 127 -10.87 -9.25 -10.66
N VAL A 128 -10.91 -9.24 -12.00
CA VAL A 128 -11.30 -8.06 -12.78
C VAL A 128 -12.78 -7.72 -12.57
N GLU A 129 -13.65 -8.71 -12.49
CA GLU A 129 -15.07 -8.54 -12.12
C GLU A 129 -15.20 -7.95 -10.71
N ARG A 130 -14.42 -8.45 -9.76
CA ARG A 130 -14.43 -8.03 -8.36
C ARG A 130 -14.00 -6.55 -8.16
N VAL A 131 -13.14 -6.03 -9.02
CA VAL A 131 -12.80 -4.59 -9.00
C VAL A 131 -13.75 -3.74 -9.88
N GLY A 132 -14.86 -4.32 -10.37
CA GLY A 132 -15.87 -3.62 -11.16
C GLY A 132 -15.47 -3.32 -12.61
N LEU A 133 -14.58 -4.13 -13.19
CA LEU A 133 -14.07 -3.94 -14.56
C LEU A 133 -14.35 -5.13 -15.50
N GLY A 134 -15.32 -6.00 -15.19
CA GLY A 134 -15.61 -7.21 -15.94
C GLY A 134 -15.80 -6.99 -17.45
N GLU A 135 -16.57 -5.95 -17.82
CA GLU A 135 -16.81 -5.61 -19.23
C GLU A 135 -15.57 -5.05 -19.96
N LYS A 136 -14.54 -4.65 -19.21
CA LYS A 136 -13.32 -4.04 -19.75
C LYS A 136 -12.14 -5.00 -19.87
N LEU A 137 -12.36 -6.29 -19.67
CA LEU A 137 -11.30 -7.31 -19.66
C LEU A 137 -10.37 -7.26 -20.90
N ASN A 138 -10.93 -7.01 -22.08
CA ASN A 138 -10.19 -6.95 -23.34
C ASN A 138 -9.88 -5.50 -23.80
N VAL A 139 -10.21 -4.49 -23.00
CA VAL A 139 -9.93 -3.09 -23.32
C VAL A 139 -8.45 -2.82 -23.07
N ARG A 140 -7.80 -2.03 -23.93
CA ARG A 140 -6.43 -1.56 -23.72
C ARG A 140 -6.36 -0.60 -22.53
N ILE A 141 -5.35 -0.76 -21.69
CA ILE A 141 -5.21 0.06 -20.47
C ILE A 141 -5.05 1.55 -20.78
N GLY A 142 -4.48 1.92 -21.93
CA GLY A 142 -4.38 3.32 -22.36
C GLY A 142 -5.73 4.00 -22.67
N ASN A 143 -6.83 3.25 -22.76
CA ASN A 143 -8.18 3.76 -23.00
C ASN A 143 -9.03 3.83 -21.72
N LEU A 144 -8.43 3.64 -20.55
CA LEU A 144 -9.08 3.67 -19.25
C LEU A 144 -8.93 5.04 -18.59
N SER A 145 -9.93 5.43 -17.78
CA SER A 145 -9.78 6.57 -16.86
C SER A 145 -8.73 6.27 -15.77
N GLY A 146 -8.22 7.31 -15.10
CA GLY A 146 -7.26 7.14 -14.00
C GLY A 146 -7.75 6.20 -12.91
N GLY A 147 -9.01 6.36 -12.46
CA GLY A 147 -9.61 5.49 -11.45
C GLY A 147 -9.80 4.05 -11.94
N GLN A 148 -10.16 3.84 -13.22
CA GLN A 148 -10.23 2.50 -13.81
C GLN A 148 -8.86 1.84 -13.89
N LEU A 149 -7.85 2.59 -14.31
CA LEU A 149 -6.47 2.10 -14.39
C LEU A 149 -5.93 1.71 -13.02
N GLN A 150 -6.22 2.49 -12.00
CA GLN A 150 -5.89 2.19 -10.61
C GLN A 150 -6.49 0.85 -10.17
N ARG A 151 -7.79 0.60 -10.49
CA ARG A 151 -8.45 -0.68 -10.20
C ARG A 151 -7.80 -1.85 -10.94
N VAL A 152 -7.29 -1.64 -12.16
CA VAL A 152 -6.51 -2.67 -12.88
C VAL A 152 -5.25 -3.04 -12.12
N PHE A 153 -4.51 -2.08 -11.58
CA PHE A 153 -3.30 -2.38 -10.80
C PHE A 153 -3.61 -3.03 -9.45
N ILE A 154 -4.75 -2.69 -8.83
CA ILE A 154 -5.23 -3.44 -7.66
C ILE A 154 -5.55 -4.89 -8.05
N ALA A 155 -6.30 -5.11 -9.13
CA ALA A 155 -6.60 -6.46 -9.62
C ALA A 155 -5.33 -7.27 -9.90
N ARG A 156 -4.32 -6.65 -10.52
CA ARG A 156 -3.00 -7.25 -10.74
C ARG A 156 -2.32 -7.65 -9.43
N ALA A 157 -2.38 -6.81 -8.40
CA ALA A 157 -1.81 -7.13 -7.10
C ALA A 157 -2.57 -8.24 -6.37
N LEU A 158 -3.89 -8.33 -6.56
CA LEU A 158 -4.78 -9.29 -5.92
C LEU A 158 -4.83 -10.66 -6.59
N VAL A 159 -4.54 -10.78 -7.89
CA VAL A 159 -4.74 -12.02 -8.67
C VAL A 159 -3.91 -13.21 -8.14
N ALA A 160 -2.79 -12.92 -7.48
CA ALA A 160 -1.99 -13.91 -6.77
C ALA A 160 -2.57 -14.31 -5.39
N ASN A 161 -3.72 -13.76 -4.97
CA ASN A 161 -4.33 -13.94 -3.66
C ASN A 161 -3.33 -13.66 -2.51
N PRO A 162 -2.84 -12.41 -2.38
CA PRO A 162 -1.89 -12.05 -1.35
C PRO A 162 -2.55 -12.01 0.04
N GLN A 163 -1.73 -12.08 1.09
CA GLN A 163 -2.14 -11.90 2.49
C GLN A 163 -1.91 -10.46 2.98
N LEU A 164 -1.02 -9.72 2.32
CA LEU A 164 -0.73 -8.32 2.56
C LEU A 164 -0.81 -7.54 1.24
N LEU A 165 -1.61 -6.47 1.22
CA LEU A 165 -1.66 -5.52 0.11
C LEU A 165 -1.02 -4.20 0.54
N ILE A 166 0.01 -3.78 -0.18
CA ILE A 166 0.72 -2.52 0.05
C ILE A 166 0.35 -1.55 -1.07
N LEU A 167 -0.11 -0.35 -0.69
CA LEU A 167 -0.56 0.71 -1.60
C LEU A 167 0.29 1.97 -1.36
N ASP A 168 0.99 2.42 -2.39
CA ASP A 168 1.87 3.60 -2.32
C ASP A 168 1.19 4.80 -2.99
N GLU A 169 0.71 5.74 -2.17
CA GLU A 169 0.02 6.96 -2.59
C GLU A 169 -1.01 6.72 -3.71
N PRO A 170 -1.96 5.79 -3.51
CA PRO A 170 -2.80 5.28 -4.60
C PRO A 170 -3.79 6.31 -5.15
N THR A 171 -4.09 7.39 -4.43
CA THR A 171 -5.12 8.38 -4.79
C THR A 171 -4.55 9.67 -5.42
N VAL A 172 -3.25 9.72 -5.68
CA VAL A 172 -2.63 10.91 -6.29
C VAL A 172 -3.11 11.10 -7.73
N GLY A 173 -3.66 12.29 -8.02
CA GLY A 173 -4.17 12.63 -9.35
C GLY A 173 -5.51 11.99 -9.72
N VAL A 174 -6.26 11.52 -8.73
CA VAL A 174 -7.59 10.93 -8.88
C VAL A 174 -8.65 11.94 -8.41
N ASP A 175 -9.78 12.02 -9.11
CA ASP A 175 -10.91 12.87 -8.73
C ASP A 175 -11.63 12.33 -7.49
N GLN A 176 -12.36 13.21 -6.78
CA GLN A 176 -12.99 12.92 -5.50
C GLN A 176 -13.98 11.74 -5.57
N GLU A 177 -14.79 11.65 -6.61
CA GLU A 177 -15.75 10.55 -6.77
C GLU A 177 -15.03 9.19 -6.93
N SER A 178 -13.98 9.18 -7.73
CA SER A 178 -13.12 8.00 -7.91
C SER A 178 -12.40 7.60 -6.63
N ILE A 179 -12.02 8.56 -5.77
CA ILE A 179 -11.42 8.31 -4.45
C ILE A 179 -12.40 7.56 -3.54
N GLU A 180 -13.66 8.01 -3.43
CA GLU A 180 -14.68 7.35 -2.61
C GLU A 180 -14.96 5.92 -3.09
N GLN A 181 -15.09 5.74 -4.41
CA GLN A 181 -15.28 4.42 -5.01
C GLN A 181 -14.06 3.51 -4.77
N PHE A 182 -12.86 4.05 -4.77
CA PHE A 182 -11.62 3.32 -4.48
C PHE A 182 -11.58 2.84 -3.03
N TYR A 183 -11.86 3.70 -2.05
CA TYR A 183 -11.89 3.30 -0.65
C TYR A 183 -13.03 2.31 -0.36
N GLY A 184 -14.19 2.50 -0.98
CA GLY A 184 -15.30 1.54 -0.91
C GLY A 184 -14.90 0.15 -1.38
N LEU A 185 -14.15 0.05 -2.51
CA LEU A 185 -13.58 -1.19 -3.00
C LEU A 185 -12.62 -1.82 -1.97
N LEU A 186 -11.68 -1.03 -1.41
CA LEU A 186 -10.72 -1.55 -0.41
C LEU A 186 -11.43 -2.09 0.84
N ARG A 187 -12.49 -1.42 1.27
CA ARG A 187 -13.32 -1.87 2.40
C ARG A 187 -13.98 -3.23 2.10
N THR A 188 -14.61 -3.36 0.94
CA THR A 188 -15.21 -4.64 0.51
C THR A 188 -14.15 -5.75 0.47
N LEU A 189 -12.99 -5.49 -0.11
CA LEU A 189 -11.88 -6.44 -0.19
C LEU A 189 -11.37 -6.87 1.19
N LYS A 190 -11.35 -5.95 2.15
CA LYS A 190 -10.98 -6.24 3.54
C LYS A 190 -11.98 -7.16 4.22
N GLU A 191 -13.27 -6.83 4.13
CA GLU A 191 -14.35 -7.55 4.79
C GLU A 191 -14.47 -9.00 4.26
N GLU A 192 -14.36 -9.19 2.94
CA GLU A 192 -14.50 -10.51 2.32
C GLU A 192 -13.33 -11.48 2.59
N ASN A 193 -12.09 -10.99 2.73
CA ASN A 193 -10.91 -11.88 2.74
C ASN A 193 -10.05 -11.77 3.99
N GLN A 194 -10.41 -10.96 4.96
CA GLN A 194 -9.51 -10.60 6.08
C GLN A 194 -8.12 -10.14 5.57
N LEU A 195 -8.11 -9.47 4.42
CA LEU A 195 -6.89 -8.98 3.78
C LEU A 195 -6.24 -7.93 4.66
N THR A 196 -4.96 -8.15 4.97
CA THR A 196 -4.16 -7.14 5.67
C THR A 196 -3.74 -6.08 4.66
N MET A 197 -3.87 -4.80 5.00
CA MET A 197 -3.54 -3.71 4.09
C MET A 197 -2.67 -2.67 4.76
N MET A 198 -1.67 -2.19 4.03
CA MET A 198 -0.84 -1.05 4.38
C MET A 198 -0.94 -0.01 3.27
N MET A 199 -1.31 1.21 3.61
CA MET A 199 -1.41 2.31 2.65
C MET A 199 -0.52 3.47 3.10
N VAL A 200 0.28 3.98 2.18
CA VAL A 200 1.03 5.22 2.37
C VAL A 200 0.25 6.35 1.73
N SER A 201 0.03 7.44 2.47
CA SER A 201 -0.63 8.64 1.96
C SER A 201 -0.06 9.88 2.62
N HIS A 202 -0.14 11.00 1.92
CA HIS A 202 0.09 12.33 2.50
C HIS A 202 -1.23 13.02 2.92
N ASP A 203 -2.37 12.50 2.47
CA ASP A 203 -3.70 13.00 2.85
C ASP A 203 -4.20 12.27 4.10
N VAL A 204 -4.00 12.93 5.24
CA VAL A 204 -4.39 12.39 6.55
C VAL A 204 -5.90 12.37 6.72
N GLY A 205 -6.59 13.45 6.28
CA GLY A 205 -8.02 13.64 6.54
C GLY A 205 -8.91 12.62 5.86
N VAL A 206 -8.66 12.33 4.59
CA VAL A 206 -9.43 11.34 3.83
C VAL A 206 -9.10 9.93 4.31
N MET A 207 -7.82 9.61 4.49
CA MET A 207 -7.39 8.26 4.79
C MET A 207 -7.89 7.76 6.14
N THR A 208 -7.88 8.61 7.19
CA THR A 208 -8.27 8.21 8.56
C THR A 208 -9.71 7.72 8.70
N GLN A 209 -10.59 8.10 7.77
CA GLN A 209 -11.97 7.62 7.74
C GLN A 209 -12.11 6.15 7.32
N TRP A 210 -11.08 5.56 6.70
CA TRP A 210 -11.15 4.26 6.07
C TRP A 210 -10.24 3.21 6.71
N VAL A 211 -9.18 3.63 7.37
CA VAL A 211 -8.21 2.73 8.00
C VAL A 211 -8.63 2.33 9.41
N THR A 212 -8.14 1.20 9.89
CA THR A 212 -8.36 0.76 11.28
C THR A 212 -7.26 1.25 12.22
N LYS A 213 -6.06 1.46 11.68
CA LYS A 213 -4.89 1.95 12.44
C LYS A 213 -4.18 3.05 11.65
N VAL A 214 -3.49 3.91 12.36
CA VAL A 214 -2.66 5.00 11.80
C VAL A 214 -1.26 4.90 12.37
N ALA A 215 -0.27 5.08 11.53
CA ALA A 215 1.13 5.27 11.92
C ALA A 215 1.64 6.60 11.36
N CYS A 216 2.07 7.49 12.24
CA CYS A 216 2.58 8.81 11.90
C CYS A 216 4.10 8.79 11.89
N LEU A 217 4.69 9.01 10.72
CA LEU A 217 6.13 8.90 10.50
C LEU A 217 6.75 10.24 10.17
N GLN A 218 7.79 10.61 10.92
CA GLN A 218 8.69 11.73 10.61
C GLN A 218 10.08 11.41 11.13
N ARG A 219 10.89 10.70 10.33
CA ARG A 219 12.13 10.02 10.71
C ARG A 219 11.90 8.92 11.75
N GLY A 220 11.35 9.26 12.93
CA GLY A 220 10.85 8.34 13.92
C GLY A 220 9.34 8.16 13.85
N LEU A 221 8.81 7.27 14.67
CA LEU A 221 7.38 7.03 14.82
C LEU A 221 6.82 7.98 15.89
N HIS A 222 5.94 8.90 15.49
CA HIS A 222 5.31 9.87 16.39
C HIS A 222 4.00 9.35 16.98
N PHE A 223 3.32 8.47 16.26
CA PHE A 223 2.10 7.81 16.71
C PHE A 223 1.93 6.46 16.01
N HIS A 224 1.41 5.49 16.74
CA HIS A 224 0.93 4.22 16.21
C HIS A 224 -0.22 3.73 17.09
N GLY A 225 -1.42 3.68 16.54
CA GLY A 225 -2.62 3.32 17.28
C GLY A 225 -3.83 3.17 16.37
N THR A 226 -5.01 3.05 16.98
CA THR A 226 -6.27 2.98 16.23
C THR A 226 -6.60 4.33 15.57
N ALA A 227 -7.46 4.30 14.54
CA ALA A 227 -7.94 5.51 13.90
C ALA A 227 -8.71 6.41 14.88
N ASP A 228 -9.45 5.82 15.82
CA ASP A 228 -10.17 6.55 16.87
C ASP A 228 -9.22 7.25 17.85
N GLU A 229 -8.17 6.56 18.31
CA GLU A 229 -7.12 7.17 19.15
C GLU A 229 -6.40 8.32 18.44
N PHE A 230 -6.15 8.14 17.13
CA PHE A 230 -5.58 9.20 16.30
C PHE A 230 -6.53 10.40 16.22
N ALA A 231 -7.81 10.20 15.93
CA ALA A 231 -8.81 11.25 15.80
C ALA A 231 -8.94 12.09 17.09
N HIS A 232 -8.92 11.44 18.26
CA HIS A 232 -8.97 12.12 19.56
C HIS A 232 -7.71 12.96 19.87
N ASN A 233 -6.55 12.61 19.31
CA ASN A 233 -5.27 13.26 19.58
C ASN A 233 -4.68 13.96 18.35
N GLN A 234 -5.45 14.08 17.25
CA GLN A 234 -4.98 14.50 15.93
C GLN A 234 -4.18 15.80 15.98
N GLU A 235 -4.69 16.83 16.65
CA GLU A 235 -4.05 18.14 16.73
C GLU A 235 -2.64 18.05 17.37
N LYS A 236 -2.52 17.35 18.50
CA LYS A 236 -1.23 17.16 19.21
C LYS A 236 -0.24 16.37 18.37
N ILE A 237 -0.71 15.29 17.70
CA ILE A 237 0.12 14.43 16.87
C ILE A 237 0.62 15.24 15.66
N LEU A 238 -0.27 15.92 14.95
CA LEU A 238 0.11 16.75 13.81
C LEU A 238 1.04 17.90 14.22
N GLN A 239 0.80 18.55 15.37
CA GLN A 239 1.69 19.56 15.90
C GLN A 239 3.08 19.03 16.17
N SER A 240 3.21 17.81 16.72
CA SER A 240 4.52 17.16 16.95
C SER A 240 5.26 16.85 15.65
N MET A 241 4.54 16.58 14.56
CA MET A 241 5.12 16.24 13.26
C MET A 241 5.48 17.46 12.40
N TYR A 242 4.59 18.45 12.39
CA TYR A 242 4.71 19.61 11.49
C TYR A 242 5.19 20.88 12.20
N GLY A 243 5.28 20.87 13.55
CA GLY A 243 5.62 22.05 14.34
C GLY A 243 4.59 23.16 14.15
N ASN A 244 5.02 24.41 14.25
CA ASN A 244 4.15 25.59 14.10
C ASN A 244 3.63 25.82 12.65
N ALA A 245 4.02 25.01 11.67
CA ALA A 245 3.57 25.12 10.28
C ALA A 245 2.08 24.78 10.08
N ILE A 246 1.44 24.16 11.08
CA ILE A 246 0.01 23.78 11.00
C ILE A 246 -0.93 24.99 10.99
N GLN A 247 -0.54 26.10 11.61
CA GLN A 247 -1.40 27.31 11.65
C GLN A 247 -1.71 27.88 10.27
N VAL A 248 -0.93 27.56 9.25
CA VAL A 248 -1.15 28.04 7.87
C VAL A 248 -2.16 27.22 7.10
N LEU A 249 -2.36 25.94 7.45
CA LEU A 249 -3.28 25.03 6.75
C LEU A 249 -4.73 25.10 7.29
N ALA A 250 -4.93 25.58 8.51
CA ALA A 250 -6.26 25.68 9.14
C ALA A 250 -7.09 26.91 8.69
N HIS A 251 -6.52 27.82 7.88
CA HIS A 251 -7.18 29.07 7.44
C HIS A 251 -7.63 29.07 5.97
N HIS A 252 -7.64 27.93 5.29
CA HIS A 252 -8.13 27.83 3.91
C HIS A 252 -9.23 26.77 3.79
N HIS A 253 -10.35 26.98 4.48
CA HIS A 253 -11.67 26.37 4.19
C HIS A 253 -12.77 27.40 4.43
#